data_8f2217aeabd134317c8c418c14714f59
#
_entry.id   8f2217aeabd134317c8c418c14714f59
#
_cell.length_a   1.000
_cell.length_b   1.000
_cell.length_c   1.000
_cell.angle_alpha   90.00
_cell.angle_beta   90.00
_cell.angle_gamma   90.00
#
_symmetry.space_group_name_H-M   'P 1'
#
loop_
_entity.id
_entity.type
_entity.pdbx_description
1 polymer ?
#
loop_
_entity_poly.entity_id
_entity_poly.type
_entity_poly.pdbx_seq_one_letter_code
_entity_poly.pdbx_strand_id
1 'polypeptide(L)'
;MKILLTIIISFTIFLTSSAQNVTSVDLTKSKFKETNAEEIFKDVKIIPLETHKDGLLEKHCTYYLTDKYIIAVGFLQRAYMFDRETGAFIREVSSLGQGPDEYTGFIYHKCGFDEKNGILFASIGAYTSKWWRCINIETNKMESNLKKPLSENSSEFLSVCAPWFIKNDTYASFCSNRTGKDKVRLVVYRKDGTVIKKYPNYLEYEKHMNSFSIENGIFYYYNNLTYFKEPDFNDTVFCVNEKKMTPHLVFKLGDKQPSYYHQEVSGYNKGKYFINFVYESNLYVLFNFSYLKKGAESSVKSARFPYCGYYDKKSKQVYISSIPDYKTRGYIITGIPLRFFPVSINKNKEMIAYIDPEELIKYKNQLSPKYKQLFKDIQEDDNPIVIIAKLKD
;
A
#
# COMPACT_ATOMS: atom_id res chain seq x y z
N MET A 1 -58.46 -9.37 -52.20
CA MET A 1 -57.01 -9.25 -52.17
C MET A 1 -56.71 -8.34 -51.01
N LYS A 2 -56.37 -8.94 -49.85
CA LYS A 2 -56.05 -8.21 -48.58
C LYS A 2 -54.56 -8.07 -48.51
N ILE A 3 -54.05 -6.85 -48.50
CA ILE A 3 -52.64 -6.51 -48.30
C ILE A 3 -52.40 -6.46 -46.79
N LEU A 4 -51.58 -7.39 -46.28
CA LEU A 4 -51.14 -7.44 -44.90
C LEU A 4 -49.92 -6.52 -44.76
N LEU A 5 -50.10 -5.41 -44.05
CA LEU A 5 -49.00 -4.46 -43.77
C LEU A 5 -48.30 -4.93 -42.50
N THR A 6 -47.11 -5.54 -42.64
CA THR A 6 -46.28 -5.96 -41.50
C THR A 6 -45.45 -4.78 -41.06
N ILE A 7 -45.76 -4.20 -39.90
CA ILE A 7 -44.95 -3.15 -39.25
C ILE A 7 -43.84 -3.86 -38.48
N ILE A 8 -42.61 -3.74 -38.97
CA ILE A 8 -41.41 -4.17 -38.25
C ILE A 8 -41.03 -3.04 -37.29
N ILE A 9 -41.35 -3.21 -36.01
CA ILE A 9 -40.84 -2.34 -34.94
C ILE A 9 -39.44 -2.81 -34.62
N SER A 10 -38.42 -2.15 -35.15
CA SER A 10 -37.03 -2.37 -34.74
C SER A 10 -36.82 -1.72 -33.38
N PHE A 11 -36.80 -2.53 -32.35
CA PHE A 11 -36.40 -2.15 -30.99
C PHE A 11 -34.89 -1.93 -30.98
N THR A 12 -34.41 -0.74 -31.23
CA THR A 12 -33.03 -0.33 -31.02
C THR A 12 -32.82 -0.22 -29.49
N ILE A 13 -32.30 -1.28 -28.90
CA ILE A 13 -31.81 -1.24 -27.54
C ILE A 13 -30.56 -0.36 -27.54
N PHE A 14 -30.71 0.90 -27.16
CA PHE A 14 -29.60 1.75 -26.77
C PHE A 14 -28.98 1.14 -25.51
N LEU A 15 -27.96 0.31 -25.68
CA LEU A 15 -27.01 -0.01 -24.62
C LEU A 15 -26.26 1.30 -24.33
N THR A 16 -26.79 2.10 -23.41
CA THR A 16 -26.03 3.14 -22.77
C THR A 16 -24.96 2.46 -21.93
N SER A 17 -23.83 2.16 -22.54
CA SER A 17 -22.61 1.90 -21.79
C SER A 17 -22.32 3.24 -21.09
N SER A 18 -22.65 3.34 -19.82
CA SER A 18 -22.14 4.42 -18.97
C SER A 18 -20.63 4.28 -18.99
N ALA A 19 -19.97 5.06 -19.84
CA ALA A 19 -18.53 5.19 -19.81
C ALA A 19 -18.21 5.66 -18.39
N GLN A 20 -17.62 4.78 -17.58
CA GLN A 20 -17.22 5.10 -16.22
C GLN A 20 -16.18 6.20 -16.38
N ASN A 21 -16.50 7.42 -15.91
CA ASN A 21 -15.60 8.55 -16.00
C ASN A 21 -14.34 8.25 -15.20
N VAL A 22 -13.26 7.92 -15.89
CA VAL A 22 -11.95 7.66 -15.29
C VAL A 22 -11.36 8.98 -14.83
N THR A 23 -11.10 9.10 -13.54
CA THR A 23 -10.46 10.30 -12.97
C THR A 23 -9.02 10.40 -13.45
N SER A 24 -8.63 11.57 -13.98
CA SER A 24 -7.26 11.84 -14.42
C SER A 24 -6.53 12.71 -13.42
N VAL A 25 -5.44 12.20 -12.84
CA VAL A 25 -4.52 12.94 -11.97
C VAL A 25 -3.31 13.35 -12.78
N ASP A 26 -3.27 14.59 -13.22
CA ASP A 26 -2.27 15.09 -14.17
C ASP A 26 -1.07 15.72 -13.47
N LEU A 27 0.01 14.94 -13.27
CA LEU A 27 1.24 15.40 -12.65
C LEU A 27 2.06 16.35 -13.54
N THR A 28 1.78 16.39 -14.84
CA THR A 28 2.47 17.35 -15.75
C THR A 28 2.09 18.80 -15.44
N LYS A 29 0.94 18.99 -14.77
CA LYS A 29 0.41 20.29 -14.34
C LYS A 29 0.47 20.51 -12.83
N SER A 30 1.25 19.68 -12.14
CA SER A 30 1.38 19.76 -10.69
C SER A 30 2.06 21.05 -10.24
N LYS A 31 1.65 21.54 -9.08
CA LYS A 31 2.26 22.68 -8.39
C LYS A 31 2.95 22.20 -7.12
N PHE A 32 4.14 22.70 -6.87
CA PHE A 32 4.78 22.54 -5.56
C PHE A 32 4.11 23.48 -4.56
N LYS A 33 3.69 22.90 -3.44
CA LYS A 33 3.09 23.65 -2.33
C LYS A 33 3.51 23.00 -1.02
N GLU A 34 4.19 23.73 -0.18
CA GLU A 34 4.33 23.32 1.21
C GLU A 34 2.94 23.25 1.85
N THR A 35 2.58 22.06 2.33
CA THR A 35 1.24 21.78 2.83
C THR A 35 1.31 21.35 4.27
N ASN A 36 0.58 22.04 5.14
CA ASN A 36 0.42 21.61 6.52
C ASN A 36 -0.47 20.36 6.56
N ALA A 37 -0.11 19.42 7.43
CA ALA A 37 -0.89 18.18 7.59
C ALA A 37 -2.36 18.49 7.89
N GLU A 38 -2.62 19.53 8.71
CA GLU A 38 -3.94 19.95 9.11
C GLU A 38 -4.80 20.51 7.96
N GLU A 39 -4.22 20.85 6.79
CA GLU A 39 -5.01 21.22 5.60
C GLU A 39 -5.72 20.01 5.01
N ILE A 40 -5.08 18.86 4.99
CA ILE A 40 -5.52 17.61 4.34
C ILE A 40 -6.11 16.64 5.36
N PHE A 41 -5.55 16.59 6.55
CA PHE A 41 -5.91 15.66 7.62
C PHE A 41 -6.60 16.37 8.77
N LYS A 42 -7.29 15.57 9.58
CA LYS A 42 -7.79 15.94 10.91
C LYS A 42 -7.29 14.91 11.93
N ASP A 43 -7.47 15.24 13.20
CA ASP A 43 -7.16 14.33 14.32
C ASP A 43 -5.71 13.83 14.30
N VAL A 44 -4.75 14.74 14.03
CA VAL A 44 -3.32 14.38 14.01
C VAL A 44 -2.87 14.04 15.43
N LYS A 45 -2.52 12.77 15.66
CA LYS A 45 -1.98 12.24 16.92
C LYS A 45 -0.53 11.82 16.73
N ILE A 46 0.28 12.06 17.76
CA ILE A 46 1.71 11.68 17.77
C ILE A 46 1.92 10.86 19.01
N ILE A 47 2.40 9.63 18.82
CA ILE A 47 2.41 8.59 19.83
C ILE A 47 3.79 7.93 19.84
N PRO A 48 4.64 8.20 20.85
CA PRO A 48 5.85 7.40 21.06
C PRO A 48 5.48 5.96 21.37
N LEU A 49 6.08 5.00 20.69
CA LEU A 49 5.89 3.60 21.03
C LEU A 49 6.82 3.24 22.19
N GLU A 50 6.30 2.53 23.18
CA GLU A 50 7.07 2.09 24.34
C GLU A 50 8.26 1.21 23.91
N THR A 51 9.44 1.52 24.40
CA THR A 51 10.66 0.73 24.24
C THR A 51 10.69 -0.36 25.30
N HIS A 52 10.08 -1.51 24.98
CA HIS A 52 10.05 -2.66 25.87
C HIS A 52 11.06 -3.71 25.42
N LYS A 53 11.76 -4.38 26.36
CA LYS A 53 12.80 -5.39 26.05
C LYS A 53 12.33 -6.53 25.14
N ASP A 54 11.03 -6.88 25.22
CA ASP A 54 10.40 -7.92 24.41
C ASP A 54 9.70 -7.36 23.17
N GLY A 55 9.78 -6.04 22.90
CA GLY A 55 9.08 -5.33 21.85
C GLY A 55 9.94 -4.30 21.12
N LEU A 56 11.24 -4.58 20.96
CA LEU A 56 12.13 -3.71 20.19
C LEU A 56 11.86 -3.84 18.70
N LEU A 57 11.60 -2.72 18.05
CA LEU A 57 11.30 -2.66 16.63
C LEU A 57 12.55 -2.52 15.78
N GLU A 58 12.50 -3.16 14.62
CA GLU A 58 13.51 -2.98 13.57
C GLU A 58 13.32 -1.62 12.88
N LYS A 59 14.37 -1.09 12.24
CA LYS A 59 14.32 0.21 11.51
C LYS A 59 13.26 0.27 10.38
N HIS A 60 12.83 -0.87 9.85
CA HIS A 60 11.90 -0.95 8.73
C HIS A 60 10.72 -1.86 9.05
N CYS A 61 9.73 -1.31 9.73
CA CYS A 61 8.48 -2.01 10.00
C CYS A 61 7.37 -1.62 9.01
N THR A 62 6.50 -2.57 8.71
CA THR A 62 5.19 -2.31 8.12
C THR A 62 4.20 -2.11 9.25
N TYR A 63 3.43 -1.03 9.18
CA TYR A 63 2.47 -0.70 10.24
C TYR A 63 1.04 -0.93 9.76
N TYR A 64 0.23 -1.56 10.62
CA TYR A 64 -1.21 -1.65 10.47
C TYR A 64 -1.91 -1.01 11.66
N LEU A 65 -3.03 -0.37 11.39
CA LEU A 65 -3.79 0.37 12.38
C LEU A 65 -5.19 -0.24 12.51
N THR A 66 -5.59 -0.57 13.74
CA THR A 66 -6.95 -0.97 14.08
C THR A 66 -7.64 0.09 14.94
N ASP A 67 -8.87 -0.19 15.37
CA ASP A 67 -9.58 0.71 16.28
C ASP A 67 -8.93 0.77 17.69
N LYS A 68 -8.13 -0.26 18.07
CA LYS A 68 -7.53 -0.38 19.40
C LYS A 68 -6.01 -0.45 19.38
N TYR A 69 -5.39 -0.91 18.30
CA TYR A 69 -3.99 -1.31 18.28
C TYR A 69 -3.22 -0.69 17.12
N ILE A 70 -1.93 -0.50 17.35
CA ILE A 70 -0.90 -0.35 16.33
C ILE A 70 -0.17 -1.69 16.24
N ILE A 71 -0.10 -2.26 15.04
CA ILE A 71 0.62 -3.50 14.77
C ILE A 71 1.84 -3.14 13.95
N ALA A 72 3.03 -3.41 14.47
CA ALA A 72 4.29 -3.22 13.77
C ALA A 72 4.85 -4.58 13.36
N VAL A 73 5.04 -4.78 12.06
CA VAL A 73 5.59 -6.02 11.49
C VAL A 73 6.99 -5.73 11.00
N GLY A 74 7.98 -6.34 11.64
CA GLY A 74 9.39 -6.19 11.31
C GLY A 74 9.73 -6.83 9.96
N PHE A 75 10.79 -6.33 9.35
CA PHE A 75 11.26 -6.81 8.04
C PHE A 75 11.75 -8.27 8.10
N LEU A 76 12.37 -8.64 9.20
CA LEU A 76 13.06 -9.93 9.30
C LEU A 76 12.28 -11.01 10.00
N GLN A 77 11.27 -10.75 10.83
CA GLN A 77 10.60 -11.92 11.43
C GLN A 77 9.45 -11.70 12.42
N ARG A 78 9.34 -10.57 13.12
CA ARG A 78 8.41 -10.46 14.26
C ARG A 78 7.33 -9.41 14.03
N ALA A 79 6.20 -9.62 14.65
CA ALA A 79 5.13 -8.63 14.72
C ALA A 79 4.82 -8.30 16.17
N TYR A 80 4.63 -7.03 16.46
CA TYR A 80 4.37 -6.51 17.79
C TYR A 80 3.11 -5.68 17.82
N MET A 81 2.44 -5.70 18.93
CA MET A 81 1.19 -4.99 19.18
C MET A 81 1.40 -3.94 20.27
N PHE A 82 0.92 -2.74 19.98
CA PHE A 82 0.93 -1.60 20.89
C PHE A 82 -0.48 -1.05 21.07
N ASP A 83 -0.76 -0.50 22.23
CA ASP A 83 -1.98 0.26 22.46
C ASP A 83 -2.00 1.51 21.57
N ARG A 84 -3.11 1.73 20.90
CA ARG A 84 -3.23 2.80 19.92
C ARG A 84 -3.20 4.20 20.51
N GLU A 85 -3.73 4.38 21.72
CA GLU A 85 -3.88 5.72 22.32
C GLU A 85 -2.62 6.12 23.10
N THR A 86 -1.97 5.16 23.74
CA THR A 86 -0.82 5.41 24.63
C THR A 86 0.53 5.05 24.04
N GLY A 87 0.56 4.16 23.03
CA GLY A 87 1.80 3.57 22.51
C GLY A 87 2.39 2.48 23.41
N ALA A 88 1.72 2.10 24.49
CA ALA A 88 2.21 1.07 25.42
C ALA A 88 2.34 -0.28 24.71
N PHE A 89 3.43 -1.00 24.97
CA PHE A 89 3.65 -2.34 24.45
C PHE A 89 2.65 -3.32 25.09
N ILE A 90 1.98 -4.11 24.25
CA ILE A 90 1.02 -5.10 24.72
C ILE A 90 1.64 -6.50 24.66
N ARG A 91 2.14 -6.92 23.49
CA ARG A 91 2.73 -8.24 23.28
C ARG A 91 3.34 -8.41 21.89
N GLU A 92 4.08 -9.49 21.73
CA GLU A 92 4.36 -10.08 20.41
C GLU A 92 3.08 -10.73 19.84
N VAL A 93 2.87 -10.57 18.53
CA VAL A 93 1.74 -11.20 17.82
C VAL A 93 2.17 -12.58 17.37
N SER A 94 1.62 -13.63 18.03
CA SER A 94 2.08 -15.02 17.89
C SER A 94 3.55 -15.19 18.29
N SER A 95 4.18 -16.32 17.96
CA SER A 95 5.59 -16.57 18.23
C SER A 95 6.30 -17.18 17.04
N LEU A 96 7.62 -16.94 16.98
CA LEU A 96 8.46 -17.59 15.98
C LEU A 96 8.71 -19.06 16.38
N GLY A 97 8.55 -19.97 15.42
CA GLY A 97 8.81 -21.38 15.62
C GLY A 97 8.18 -22.25 14.54
N GLN A 98 8.08 -23.53 14.81
CA GLN A 98 7.50 -24.54 13.92
C GLN A 98 6.29 -25.26 14.53
N GLY A 99 5.84 -24.84 15.69
CA GLY A 99 4.67 -25.37 16.38
C GLY A 99 3.35 -25.01 15.68
N PRO A 100 2.23 -25.59 16.14
CA PRO A 100 0.92 -25.39 15.53
C PRO A 100 0.45 -23.92 15.60
N ASP A 101 0.81 -23.21 16.67
CA ASP A 101 0.46 -21.80 16.88
C ASP A 101 1.63 -20.84 16.62
N GLU A 102 2.66 -21.32 15.88
CA GLU A 102 3.85 -20.54 15.58
C GLU A 102 3.97 -20.25 14.07
N TYR A 103 4.74 -19.23 13.73
CA TYR A 103 5.07 -18.89 12.34
C TYR A 103 6.58 -18.80 12.14
N THR A 104 7.03 -19.04 10.91
CA THR A 104 8.47 -19.09 10.60
C THR A 104 9.06 -17.73 10.21
N GLY A 105 8.28 -16.69 10.19
CA GLY A 105 8.68 -15.31 9.94
C GLY A 105 7.88 -14.61 8.84
N PHE A 106 7.99 -13.31 8.82
CA PHE A 106 7.44 -12.46 7.75
C PHE A 106 8.54 -12.22 6.71
N ILE A 107 8.52 -12.97 5.61
CA ILE A 107 9.56 -12.87 4.60
C ILE A 107 9.28 -11.68 3.67
N TYR A 108 10.18 -10.70 3.64
CA TYR A 108 10.27 -9.65 2.62
C TYR A 108 8.92 -8.99 2.27
N HIS A 109 8.36 -8.18 3.17
CA HIS A 109 7.11 -7.43 2.93
C HIS A 109 5.90 -8.28 2.50
N LYS A 110 5.90 -9.58 2.77
CA LYS A 110 4.83 -10.52 2.43
C LYS A 110 3.84 -10.72 3.56
N CYS A 111 3.56 -9.69 4.31
CA CYS A 111 2.45 -9.68 5.25
C CYS A 111 1.28 -8.92 4.62
N GLY A 112 0.09 -9.32 4.97
CA GLY A 112 -1.16 -8.62 4.68
C GLY A 112 -1.99 -8.58 5.94
N PHE A 113 -2.94 -7.68 5.97
CA PHE A 113 -3.82 -7.55 7.12
C PHE A 113 -5.27 -7.42 6.67
N ASP A 114 -6.12 -8.32 7.13
CA ASP A 114 -7.57 -8.21 7.01
C ASP A 114 -8.09 -7.41 8.20
N GLU A 115 -8.25 -6.11 8.00
CA GLU A 115 -8.72 -5.19 9.04
C GLU A 115 -10.14 -5.48 9.51
N LYS A 116 -10.96 -6.12 8.68
CA LYS A 116 -12.35 -6.41 9.02
C LYS A 116 -12.45 -7.55 10.02
N ASN A 117 -11.61 -8.57 9.83
CA ASN A 117 -11.64 -9.78 10.65
C ASN A 117 -10.52 -9.83 11.69
N GLY A 118 -9.60 -8.84 11.69
CA GLY A 118 -8.45 -8.80 12.60
C GLY A 118 -7.44 -9.91 12.32
N ILE A 119 -7.22 -10.27 11.07
CA ILE A 119 -6.34 -11.37 10.67
C ILE A 119 -5.05 -10.83 10.03
N LEU A 120 -3.93 -11.13 10.65
CA LEU A 120 -2.61 -10.90 10.09
C LEU A 120 -2.18 -12.14 9.28
N PHE A 121 -1.81 -11.92 8.00
CA PHE A 121 -1.31 -12.97 7.13
C PHE A 121 0.20 -13.03 7.16
N ALA A 122 0.75 -14.17 7.56
CA ALA A 122 2.17 -14.45 7.53
C ALA A 122 2.50 -15.49 6.46
N SER A 123 3.63 -15.32 5.78
CA SER A 123 4.13 -16.33 4.84
C SER A 123 4.72 -17.49 5.63
N ILE A 124 4.41 -18.72 5.24
CA ILE A 124 5.04 -19.92 5.78
C ILE A 124 6.24 -20.26 4.90
N GLY A 125 7.46 -20.11 5.42
CA GLY A 125 8.67 -20.58 4.75
C GLY A 125 8.91 -19.97 3.36
N ALA A 126 9.63 -20.68 2.51
CA ALA A 126 10.02 -20.25 1.18
C ALA A 126 8.83 -20.03 0.23
N TYR A 127 9.10 -19.47 -0.94
CA TYR A 127 8.13 -19.15 -2.02
C TYR A 127 7.20 -20.29 -2.44
N THR A 128 7.54 -21.52 -2.10
CA THR A 128 6.80 -22.75 -2.43
C THR A 128 5.66 -23.07 -1.46
N SER A 129 5.50 -22.32 -0.37
CA SER A 129 4.42 -22.59 0.58
C SER A 129 3.05 -22.44 -0.08
N LYS A 130 2.21 -23.43 0.19
CA LYS A 130 0.82 -23.53 -0.30
C LYS A 130 -0.17 -22.67 0.47
N TRP A 131 0.25 -22.09 1.58
CA TRP A 131 -0.61 -21.46 2.57
C TRP A 131 -0.08 -20.11 3.03
N TRP A 132 -1.01 -19.26 3.47
CA TRP A 132 -0.78 -18.15 4.37
C TRP A 132 -1.20 -18.56 5.77
N ARG A 133 -0.35 -18.34 6.77
CA ARG A 133 -0.76 -18.42 8.17
C ARG A 133 -1.71 -17.25 8.47
N CYS A 134 -2.82 -17.56 9.15
CA CYS A 134 -3.81 -16.59 9.58
C CYS A 134 -3.72 -16.43 11.09
N ILE A 135 -3.20 -15.31 11.54
CA ILE A 135 -3.05 -14.99 12.96
C ILE A 135 -4.17 -14.03 13.36
N ASN A 136 -5.03 -14.46 14.26
CA ASN A 136 -6.04 -13.57 14.83
C ASN A 136 -5.37 -12.69 15.89
N ILE A 137 -5.36 -11.37 15.67
CA ILE A 137 -4.65 -10.43 16.53
C ILE A 137 -5.33 -10.21 17.89
N GLU A 138 -6.64 -10.42 18.01
CA GLU A 138 -7.34 -10.28 19.30
C GLU A 138 -7.06 -11.46 20.22
N THR A 139 -7.17 -12.68 19.70
CA THR A 139 -6.99 -13.92 20.47
C THR A 139 -5.52 -14.36 20.56
N ASN A 140 -4.64 -13.83 19.71
CA ASN A 140 -3.25 -14.23 19.53
C ASN A 140 -3.08 -15.71 19.13
N LYS A 141 -4.06 -16.28 18.41
CA LYS A 141 -4.07 -17.68 17.98
C LYS A 141 -4.03 -17.82 16.49
N MET A 142 -3.52 -18.95 16.04
CA MET A 142 -3.63 -19.34 14.62
C MET A 142 -5.07 -19.77 14.32
N GLU A 143 -5.58 -19.24 13.21
CA GLU A 143 -6.81 -19.71 12.60
C GLU A 143 -6.53 -20.67 11.44
N SER A 144 -7.59 -21.17 10.81
CA SER A 144 -7.46 -21.99 9.59
C SER A 144 -6.72 -21.21 8.49
N ASN A 145 -5.66 -21.82 7.97
CA ASN A 145 -4.82 -21.21 6.95
C ASN A 145 -5.59 -20.84 5.68
N LEU A 146 -5.16 -19.75 5.04
CA LEU A 146 -5.66 -19.37 3.73
C LEU A 146 -4.80 -20.04 2.64
N LYS A 147 -5.44 -20.81 1.77
CA LYS A 147 -4.76 -21.53 0.70
C LYS A 147 -4.45 -20.60 -0.48
N LYS A 148 -3.23 -20.68 -0.99
CA LYS A 148 -2.85 -19.95 -2.19
C LYS A 148 -3.51 -20.57 -3.43
N PRO A 149 -3.90 -19.75 -4.42
CA PRO A 149 -4.51 -20.25 -5.65
C PRO A 149 -3.48 -21.00 -6.52
N LEU A 150 -3.94 -22.06 -7.21
CA LEU A 150 -3.13 -22.82 -8.15
C LEU A 150 -3.10 -22.19 -9.55
N SER A 151 -2.02 -22.42 -10.26
CA SER A 151 -1.96 -22.19 -11.72
C SER A 151 -2.81 -23.24 -12.46
N GLU A 152 -3.41 -22.87 -13.60
CA GLU A 152 -4.32 -23.76 -14.34
C GLU A 152 -3.66 -25.00 -14.92
N ASN A 153 -2.39 -24.89 -15.28
CA ASN A 153 -1.68 -25.90 -16.05
C ASN A 153 -0.56 -26.61 -15.28
N SER A 154 -0.46 -26.41 -13.97
CA SER A 154 0.59 -27.00 -13.15
C SER A 154 0.13 -27.23 -11.72
N SER A 155 0.79 -28.16 -11.05
CA SER A 155 0.71 -28.32 -9.60
C SER A 155 1.35 -27.14 -8.84
N GLU A 156 1.87 -26.15 -9.55
CA GLU A 156 2.52 -24.98 -8.98
C GLU A 156 1.51 -23.91 -8.58
N PHE A 157 1.79 -23.23 -7.46
CA PHE A 157 0.99 -22.10 -7.02
C PHE A 157 1.36 -20.85 -7.80
N LEU A 158 0.36 -20.01 -8.06
CA LEU A 158 0.60 -18.67 -8.58
C LEU A 158 1.54 -17.91 -7.64
N SER A 159 2.46 -17.16 -8.21
CA SER A 159 3.34 -16.25 -7.44
C SER A 159 2.55 -15.05 -6.94
N VAL A 160 1.74 -15.28 -5.91
CA VAL A 160 0.86 -14.25 -5.33
C VAL A 160 1.54 -13.50 -4.20
N CYS A 161 1.31 -12.19 -4.16
CA CYS A 161 1.64 -11.32 -3.05
C CYS A 161 0.63 -11.49 -1.91
N ALA A 162 0.81 -10.71 -0.83
CA ALA A 162 -0.06 -10.77 0.33
C ALA A 162 -1.55 -10.67 -0.05
N PRO A 163 -2.42 -11.44 0.59
CA PRO A 163 -3.85 -11.42 0.31
C PRO A 163 -4.48 -10.13 0.82
N TRP A 164 -5.43 -9.63 0.05
CA TRP A 164 -6.31 -8.53 0.41
C TRP A 164 -7.75 -9.04 0.51
N PHE A 165 -8.39 -8.81 1.65
CA PHE A 165 -9.77 -9.21 1.84
C PHE A 165 -10.71 -8.34 1.00
N ILE A 166 -11.65 -8.94 0.28
CA ILE A 166 -12.70 -8.23 -0.47
C ILE A 166 -14.01 -8.26 0.33
N LYS A 167 -14.57 -9.45 0.50
CA LYS A 167 -15.80 -9.73 1.24
C LYS A 167 -15.99 -11.26 1.37
N ASN A 168 -16.76 -11.71 2.36
CA ASN A 168 -17.24 -13.10 2.45
C ASN A 168 -16.22 -14.16 2.03
N ASP A 169 -15.17 -14.39 2.78
CA ASP A 169 -14.10 -15.36 2.46
C ASP A 169 -13.45 -15.21 1.07
N THR A 170 -13.62 -14.06 0.44
CA THR A 170 -13.04 -13.76 -0.88
C THR A 170 -11.86 -12.79 -0.74
N TYR A 171 -10.78 -13.15 -1.38
CA TYR A 171 -9.51 -12.42 -1.34
C TYR A 171 -9.03 -12.08 -2.74
N ALA A 172 -8.26 -11.00 -2.85
CA ALA A 172 -7.50 -10.67 -4.03
C ALA A 172 -6.01 -10.71 -3.72
N SER A 173 -5.20 -11.16 -4.68
CA SER A 173 -3.75 -11.06 -4.58
C SER A 173 -3.17 -10.60 -5.91
N PHE A 174 -2.22 -9.68 -5.83
CA PHE A 174 -1.41 -9.30 -6.97
C PHE A 174 -0.48 -10.45 -7.34
N CYS A 175 -0.36 -10.71 -8.64
CA CYS A 175 0.58 -11.68 -9.20
C CYS A 175 1.78 -10.93 -9.77
N SER A 176 2.91 -11.03 -9.10
CA SER A 176 4.14 -10.42 -9.58
C SER A 176 4.57 -11.06 -10.91
N ASN A 177 4.84 -10.24 -11.92
CA ASN A 177 5.31 -10.70 -13.23
C ASN A 177 6.80 -11.09 -13.17
N ARG A 178 7.10 -12.27 -12.61
CA ARG A 178 8.47 -12.70 -12.30
C ARG A 178 9.29 -13.09 -13.53
N THR A 179 8.61 -13.61 -14.56
CA THR A 179 9.26 -14.05 -15.79
C THR A 179 9.37 -12.95 -16.83
N GLY A 180 8.70 -11.81 -16.61
CA GLY A 180 8.51 -10.77 -17.61
C GLY A 180 7.37 -11.05 -18.59
N LYS A 181 6.80 -12.28 -18.56
CA LYS A 181 5.78 -12.76 -19.50
C LYS A 181 4.61 -13.45 -18.81
N ASP A 182 4.50 -13.33 -17.47
CA ASP A 182 3.41 -13.93 -16.72
C ASP A 182 2.07 -13.34 -17.15
N LYS A 183 1.08 -14.19 -17.39
CA LYS A 183 -0.18 -13.80 -18.03
C LYS A 183 -1.27 -13.42 -17.02
N VAL A 184 -1.03 -13.56 -15.73
CA VAL A 184 -1.99 -13.20 -14.68
C VAL A 184 -1.46 -12.00 -13.90
N ARG A 185 -2.28 -10.93 -13.81
CA ARG A 185 -1.95 -9.72 -13.03
C ARG A 185 -2.52 -9.77 -11.63
N LEU A 186 -3.76 -10.21 -11.52
CA LEU A 186 -4.49 -10.27 -10.27
C LEU A 186 -5.35 -11.52 -10.25
N VAL A 187 -5.43 -12.16 -9.10
CA VAL A 187 -6.32 -13.30 -8.89
C VAL A 187 -7.29 -12.99 -7.76
N VAL A 188 -8.57 -13.33 -7.96
CA VAL A 188 -9.60 -13.31 -6.93
C VAL A 188 -9.95 -14.77 -6.62
N TYR A 189 -9.93 -15.13 -5.33
CA TYR A 189 -10.04 -16.50 -4.87
C TYR A 189 -10.68 -16.61 -3.49
N ARG A 190 -11.12 -17.81 -3.12
CA ARG A 190 -11.70 -18.11 -1.81
C ARG A 190 -10.63 -18.58 -0.81
N LYS A 191 -10.98 -18.63 0.46
CA LYS A 191 -10.10 -19.09 1.56
C LYS A 191 -9.53 -20.49 1.31
N ASP A 192 -10.26 -21.36 0.64
CA ASP A 192 -9.83 -22.72 0.26
C ASP A 192 -8.89 -22.78 -0.96
N GLY A 193 -8.57 -21.64 -1.57
CA GLY A 193 -7.74 -21.51 -2.77
C GLY A 193 -8.50 -21.65 -4.09
N THR A 194 -9.82 -21.83 -4.05
CA THR A 194 -10.65 -21.88 -5.27
C THR A 194 -10.61 -20.57 -6.00
N VAL A 195 -10.12 -20.56 -7.23
CA VAL A 195 -10.05 -19.37 -8.08
C VAL A 195 -11.44 -18.98 -8.57
N ILE A 196 -11.84 -17.75 -8.29
CA ILE A 196 -13.08 -17.15 -8.79
C ILE A 196 -12.81 -16.45 -10.12
N LYS A 197 -11.73 -15.66 -10.18
CA LYS A 197 -11.40 -14.86 -11.36
C LYS A 197 -9.89 -14.64 -11.46
N LYS A 198 -9.35 -14.78 -12.67
CA LYS A 198 -8.01 -14.30 -13.05
C LYS A 198 -8.16 -13.08 -13.95
N TYR A 199 -7.45 -12.03 -13.62
CA TYR A 199 -7.34 -10.84 -14.47
C TYR A 199 -6.04 -10.90 -15.25
N PRO A 200 -6.08 -10.76 -16.58
CA PRO A 200 -4.91 -10.96 -17.42
C PRO A 200 -3.87 -9.85 -17.23
N ASN A 201 -2.61 -10.22 -17.40
CA ASN A 201 -1.50 -9.31 -17.58
C ASN A 201 -1.15 -9.23 -19.05
N TYR A 202 -1.23 -8.05 -19.63
CA TYR A 202 -0.84 -7.77 -21.02
C TYR A 202 0.51 -7.07 -21.12
N LEU A 203 1.10 -6.70 -19.96
CA LEU A 203 2.39 -6.01 -19.91
C LEU A 203 3.50 -7.04 -19.83
N GLU A 204 4.47 -6.90 -20.70
CA GLU A 204 5.68 -7.71 -20.74
C GLU A 204 6.90 -6.84 -20.49
N TYR A 205 7.96 -7.42 -19.94
CA TYR A 205 9.25 -6.76 -19.83
C TYR A 205 10.39 -7.70 -20.20
N GLU A 206 11.49 -7.10 -20.63
CA GLU A 206 12.70 -7.81 -20.93
C GLU A 206 13.45 -8.13 -19.64
N LYS A 207 13.54 -9.44 -19.33
CA LYS A 207 14.17 -9.90 -18.09
C LYS A 207 15.67 -10.07 -18.28
N HIS A 208 16.44 -9.32 -17.51
CA HIS A 208 17.90 -9.34 -17.54
C HIS A 208 18.52 -9.89 -16.26
N MET A 209 17.84 -9.81 -15.14
CA MET A 209 18.35 -10.23 -13.83
C MET A 209 17.73 -11.55 -13.37
N ASN A 210 18.53 -12.42 -12.78
CA ASN A 210 18.02 -13.62 -12.11
C ASN A 210 17.35 -13.31 -10.76
N SER A 211 17.57 -12.12 -10.22
CA SER A 211 16.88 -11.62 -9.03
C SER A 211 15.47 -11.13 -9.38
N PHE A 212 14.58 -11.17 -8.43
CA PHE A 212 13.24 -10.60 -8.56
C PHE A 212 12.89 -9.81 -7.31
N SER A 213 12.29 -8.65 -7.51
CA SER A 213 11.63 -7.91 -6.45
C SER A 213 10.19 -8.38 -6.38
N ILE A 214 9.74 -8.78 -5.20
CA ILE A 214 8.32 -9.03 -4.97
C ILE A 214 7.79 -7.85 -4.20
N GLU A 215 6.97 -7.07 -4.88
CA GLU A 215 6.26 -5.94 -4.29
C GLU A 215 4.81 -6.33 -4.09
N ASN A 216 4.23 -5.93 -2.96
CA ASN A 216 2.80 -6.08 -2.75
C ASN A 216 2.06 -5.14 -3.70
N GLY A 217 0.90 -5.60 -4.18
CA GLY A 217 -0.04 -4.69 -4.82
C GLY A 217 -0.50 -3.62 -3.85
N ILE A 218 -0.77 -2.43 -4.37
CA ILE A 218 -1.33 -1.33 -3.59
C ILE A 218 -2.84 -1.52 -3.58
N PHE A 219 -3.40 -1.85 -2.43
CA PHE A 219 -4.84 -2.00 -2.26
C PHE A 219 -5.36 -0.99 -1.26
N TYR A 220 -6.60 -0.55 -1.48
CA TYR A 220 -7.33 0.28 -0.53
C TYR A 220 -8.84 0.15 -0.70
N TYR A 221 -9.58 0.58 0.33
CA TYR A 221 -11.03 0.69 0.27
C TYR A 221 -11.45 2.13 0.06
N TYR A 222 -12.40 2.35 -0.83
CA TYR A 222 -13.07 3.62 -1.01
C TYR A 222 -14.52 3.36 -1.37
N ASN A 223 -15.47 4.02 -0.69
CA ASN A 223 -16.91 3.81 -0.86
C ASN A 223 -17.34 2.34 -0.87
N ASN A 224 -16.82 1.55 0.08
CA ASN A 224 -17.06 0.11 0.24
C ASN A 224 -16.63 -0.76 -0.96
N LEU A 225 -15.85 -0.22 -1.87
CA LEU A 225 -15.26 -0.95 -2.99
C LEU A 225 -13.76 -1.15 -2.78
N THR A 226 -13.23 -2.21 -3.38
CA THR A 226 -11.80 -2.49 -3.39
C THR A 226 -11.14 -1.87 -4.62
N TYR A 227 -10.05 -1.17 -4.40
CA TYR A 227 -9.21 -0.61 -5.46
C TYR A 227 -7.83 -1.23 -5.41
N PHE A 228 -7.24 -1.35 -6.58
CA PHE A 228 -5.93 -1.97 -6.78
C PHE A 228 -5.10 -1.14 -7.75
N LYS A 229 -3.83 -0.99 -7.44
CA LYS A 229 -2.80 -0.47 -8.34
C LYS A 229 -1.58 -1.37 -8.28
N GLU A 230 -1.06 -1.74 -9.45
CA GLU A 230 0.26 -2.35 -9.55
C GLU A 230 1.32 -1.30 -9.18
N PRO A 231 2.29 -1.61 -8.32
CA PRO A 231 3.29 -0.64 -7.89
C PRO A 231 4.19 -0.18 -9.05
N ASP A 232 4.78 0.99 -8.89
CA ASP A 232 5.80 1.61 -9.71
C ASP A 232 5.39 1.90 -11.17
N PHE A 233 5.38 0.90 -12.04
CA PHE A 233 5.38 1.10 -13.50
C PHE A 233 4.00 1.29 -14.13
N ASN A 234 2.95 0.87 -13.45
CA ASN A 234 1.58 1.07 -13.93
C ASN A 234 1.01 2.38 -13.40
N ASP A 235 0.37 3.14 -14.25
CA ASP A 235 -0.22 4.44 -13.92
C ASP A 235 -1.71 4.37 -13.55
N THR A 236 -2.33 3.19 -13.65
CA THR A 236 -3.77 3.03 -13.52
C THR A 236 -4.15 2.38 -12.21
N VAL A 237 -5.13 2.97 -11.52
CA VAL A 237 -5.85 2.37 -10.40
C VAL A 237 -7.13 1.72 -10.93
N PHE A 238 -7.37 0.50 -10.53
CA PHE A 238 -8.54 -0.27 -10.95
C PHE A 238 -9.51 -0.49 -9.78
N CYS A 239 -10.79 -0.38 -10.03
CA CYS A 239 -11.82 -0.93 -9.16
C CYS A 239 -11.93 -2.43 -9.42
N VAL A 240 -11.85 -3.25 -8.38
CA VAL A 240 -11.77 -4.71 -8.49
C VAL A 240 -12.88 -5.38 -7.68
N ASN A 241 -13.50 -6.37 -8.28
CA ASN A 241 -14.41 -7.30 -7.60
C ASN A 241 -14.34 -8.70 -8.24
N GLU A 242 -15.22 -9.60 -7.84
CA GLU A 242 -15.27 -10.98 -8.35
C GLU A 242 -15.61 -11.09 -9.83
N LYS A 243 -16.20 -10.06 -10.43
CA LYS A 243 -16.72 -10.10 -11.82
C LYS A 243 -15.85 -9.32 -12.79
N LYS A 244 -15.36 -8.15 -12.36
CA LYS A 244 -14.65 -7.20 -13.24
C LYS A 244 -13.54 -6.44 -12.53
N MET A 245 -12.58 -6.02 -13.33
CA MET A 245 -11.54 -5.07 -12.99
C MET A 245 -11.65 -3.93 -14.01
N THR A 246 -12.01 -2.73 -13.54
CA THR A 246 -12.28 -1.57 -14.42
C THR A 246 -11.39 -0.40 -14.02
N PRO A 247 -10.82 0.35 -14.99
CA PRO A 247 -10.08 1.57 -14.69
C PRO A 247 -10.94 2.56 -13.89
N HIS A 248 -10.36 3.14 -12.84
CA HIS A 248 -11.00 4.12 -11.98
C HIS A 248 -10.27 5.46 -12.01
N LEU A 249 -8.94 5.43 -11.92
CA LEU A 249 -8.09 6.60 -11.86
C LEU A 249 -6.82 6.35 -12.68
N VAL A 250 -6.34 7.37 -13.39
CA VAL A 250 -5.10 7.31 -14.19
C VAL A 250 -4.20 8.49 -13.81
N PHE A 251 -2.95 8.20 -13.52
CA PHE A 251 -1.91 9.21 -13.34
C PHE A 251 -1.28 9.57 -14.69
N LYS A 252 -1.42 10.83 -15.11
CA LYS A 252 -0.72 11.34 -16.30
C LYS A 252 0.65 11.84 -15.90
N LEU A 253 1.69 11.13 -16.30
CA LEU A 253 3.08 11.44 -15.95
C LEU A 253 3.85 12.12 -17.09
N GLY A 254 3.32 12.11 -18.31
CA GLY A 254 3.95 12.70 -19.48
C GLY A 254 5.33 12.08 -19.77
N ASP A 255 6.33 12.93 -19.94
CA ASP A 255 7.73 12.51 -20.13
C ASP A 255 8.34 11.81 -18.90
N LYS A 256 7.68 11.86 -17.75
CA LYS A 256 8.10 11.18 -16.52
C LYS A 256 7.53 9.76 -16.38
N GLN A 257 6.74 9.28 -17.34
CA GLN A 257 6.23 7.92 -17.36
C GLN A 257 7.37 6.90 -17.41
N PRO A 258 7.48 5.96 -16.44
CA PRO A 258 8.46 4.89 -16.52
C PRO A 258 8.04 3.84 -17.57
N SER A 259 9.03 3.23 -18.19
CA SER A 259 8.79 2.13 -19.13
C SER A 259 8.67 0.81 -18.38
N TYR A 260 7.54 0.17 -18.48
CA TYR A 260 7.35 -1.19 -17.95
C TYR A 260 8.26 -2.20 -18.68
N TYR A 261 8.38 -2.11 -19.99
CA TYR A 261 9.20 -3.03 -20.79
C TYR A 261 10.68 -3.00 -20.39
N HIS A 262 11.23 -1.81 -20.08
CA HIS A 262 12.63 -1.62 -19.74
C HIS A 262 12.87 -1.51 -18.22
N GLN A 263 12.04 -2.13 -17.39
CA GLN A 263 12.14 -1.96 -15.94
C GLN A 263 13.46 -2.46 -15.33
N GLU A 264 14.07 -3.50 -15.92
CA GLU A 264 15.37 -4.03 -15.50
C GLU A 264 16.57 -3.44 -16.27
N VAL A 265 16.33 -2.59 -17.27
CA VAL A 265 17.41 -1.97 -18.05
C VAL A 265 18.01 -0.82 -17.24
N SER A 266 19.29 -0.97 -16.87
CA SER A 266 20.00 0.04 -16.07
C SER A 266 19.95 1.41 -16.73
N GLY A 267 19.56 2.41 -15.95
CA GLY A 267 19.53 3.80 -16.38
C GLY A 267 18.36 4.22 -17.27
N TYR A 268 17.61 3.29 -17.87
CA TYR A 268 16.50 3.62 -18.78
C TYR A 268 15.41 4.47 -18.12
N ASN A 269 15.07 4.13 -16.90
CA ASN A 269 14.02 4.82 -16.14
C ASN A 269 14.54 5.98 -15.27
N LYS A 270 15.76 6.49 -15.53
CA LYS A 270 16.29 7.69 -14.86
C LYS A 270 15.43 8.92 -15.19
N GLY A 271 15.10 9.70 -14.17
CA GLY A 271 14.26 10.88 -14.32
C GLY A 271 12.75 10.57 -14.43
N LYS A 272 12.32 9.34 -14.15
CA LYS A 272 10.93 8.92 -14.20
C LYS A 272 10.31 8.89 -12.80
N TYR A 273 8.97 8.96 -12.73
CA TYR A 273 8.18 8.93 -11.50
C TYR A 273 7.56 7.55 -11.30
N PHE A 274 7.75 6.99 -10.12
CA PHE A 274 7.25 5.67 -9.72
C PHE A 274 6.20 5.85 -8.63
N ILE A 275 4.92 5.70 -8.98
CA ILE A 275 3.82 5.82 -8.02
C ILE A 275 3.76 4.54 -7.18
N ASN A 276 4.04 4.66 -5.89
CA ASN A 276 4.18 3.54 -4.96
C ASN A 276 3.22 3.56 -3.76
N PHE A 277 2.33 4.54 -3.68
CA PHE A 277 1.25 4.62 -2.70
C PHE A 277 0.12 5.43 -3.30
N VAL A 278 -1.11 4.97 -3.14
CA VAL A 278 -2.33 5.70 -3.54
C VAL A 278 -3.42 5.46 -2.52
N TYR A 279 -4.14 6.51 -2.21
CA TYR A 279 -5.35 6.45 -1.41
C TYR A 279 -6.34 7.54 -1.79
N GLU A 280 -7.64 7.30 -1.52
CA GLU A 280 -8.72 8.17 -1.96
C GLU A 280 -9.74 8.46 -0.87
N SER A 281 -10.17 9.73 -0.76
CA SER A 281 -11.35 10.18 -0.03
C SER A 281 -12.32 10.91 -1.00
N ASN A 282 -13.43 11.41 -0.48
CA ASN A 282 -14.33 12.21 -1.31
C ASN A 282 -13.69 13.52 -1.78
N LEU A 283 -12.78 14.08 -1.00
CA LEU A 283 -12.11 15.36 -1.31
C LEU A 283 -10.78 15.18 -2.04
N TYR A 284 -10.02 14.12 -1.76
CA TYR A 284 -8.63 14.00 -2.19
C TYR A 284 -8.29 12.63 -2.76
N VAL A 285 -7.32 12.62 -3.68
CA VAL A 285 -6.50 11.44 -3.99
C VAL A 285 -5.10 11.73 -3.48
N LEU A 286 -4.64 11.00 -2.48
CA LEU A 286 -3.28 11.07 -1.98
C LEU A 286 -2.41 10.08 -2.72
N PHE A 287 -1.16 10.44 -2.95
CA PHE A 287 -0.20 9.53 -3.56
C PHE A 287 1.23 9.84 -3.11
N ASN A 288 2.03 8.79 -3.01
CA ASN A 288 3.47 8.92 -2.90
C ASN A 288 4.09 8.43 -4.20
N PHE A 289 5.15 9.07 -4.61
CA PHE A 289 5.95 8.62 -5.73
C PHE A 289 7.43 8.80 -5.43
N SER A 290 8.25 8.06 -6.12
CA SER A 290 9.69 8.20 -6.04
C SER A 290 10.25 8.64 -7.39
N TYR A 291 11.37 9.36 -7.34
CA TYR A 291 12.07 9.89 -8.51
C TYR A 291 13.51 9.40 -8.50
N LEU A 292 13.94 8.76 -9.58
CA LEU A 292 15.32 8.35 -9.75
C LEU A 292 16.13 9.49 -10.37
N LYS A 293 17.05 10.10 -9.61
CA LYS A 293 17.83 11.25 -10.04
C LYS A 293 18.67 10.91 -11.29
N LYS A 294 18.70 11.83 -12.26
CA LYS A 294 19.66 11.75 -13.37
C LYS A 294 21.10 11.78 -12.82
N GLY A 295 21.94 10.85 -13.25
CA GLY A 295 23.31 10.73 -12.76
C GLY A 295 23.52 9.68 -11.65
N ALA A 296 22.46 9.13 -11.05
CA ALA A 296 22.62 7.98 -10.18
C ALA A 296 23.13 6.76 -10.97
N GLU A 297 24.18 6.11 -10.46
CA GLU A 297 24.83 4.99 -11.17
C GLU A 297 24.03 3.70 -11.16
N SER A 298 23.03 3.57 -10.29
CA SER A 298 22.25 2.34 -10.13
C SER A 298 20.76 2.56 -10.32
N SER A 299 20.08 1.52 -10.83
CA SER A 299 18.62 1.39 -10.83
C SER A 299 18.05 1.04 -9.44
N VAL A 300 18.88 1.04 -8.40
CA VAL A 300 18.54 0.58 -7.05
C VAL A 300 17.55 1.54 -6.41
N LYS A 301 16.54 0.99 -5.73
CA LYS A 301 15.51 1.75 -5.00
C LYS A 301 16.07 2.76 -3.99
N SER A 302 17.24 2.47 -3.40
CA SER A 302 17.95 3.38 -2.48
C SER A 302 18.38 4.71 -3.10
N ALA A 303 18.46 4.80 -4.42
CA ALA A 303 18.77 6.04 -5.15
C ALA A 303 17.51 6.84 -5.51
N ARG A 304 16.33 6.39 -5.15
CA ARG A 304 15.06 7.07 -5.42
C ARG A 304 14.72 8.04 -4.29
N PHE A 305 14.42 9.26 -4.65
CA PHE A 305 13.95 10.28 -3.71
C PHE A 305 12.43 10.21 -3.59
N PRO A 306 11.88 10.01 -2.39
CA PRO A 306 10.44 9.93 -2.19
C PRO A 306 9.79 11.32 -2.11
N TYR A 307 8.61 11.42 -2.70
CA TYR A 307 7.74 12.58 -2.68
C TYR A 307 6.34 12.18 -2.25
N CYS A 308 5.57 13.09 -1.69
CA CYS A 308 4.14 12.93 -1.56
C CYS A 308 3.39 14.06 -2.24
N GLY A 309 2.17 13.78 -2.65
CA GLY A 309 1.29 14.75 -3.27
C GLY A 309 -0.17 14.38 -3.07
N TYR A 310 -1.02 15.28 -3.50
CA TYR A 310 -2.46 15.07 -3.51
C TYR A 310 -3.11 15.74 -4.72
N TYR A 311 -4.17 15.13 -5.18
CA TYR A 311 -5.11 15.72 -6.12
C TYR A 311 -6.33 16.20 -5.35
N ASP A 312 -6.61 17.48 -5.41
CA ASP A 312 -7.83 18.08 -4.87
C ASP A 312 -8.94 17.92 -5.89
N LYS A 313 -9.93 17.11 -5.56
CA LYS A 313 -11.06 16.79 -6.45
C LYS A 313 -11.96 17.98 -6.74
N LYS A 314 -12.05 18.94 -5.80
CA LYS A 314 -12.86 20.14 -5.95
C LYS A 314 -12.22 21.12 -6.93
N SER A 315 -10.96 21.45 -6.75
CA SER A 315 -10.23 22.39 -7.62
C SER A 315 -9.68 21.71 -8.88
N LYS A 316 -9.65 20.36 -8.92
CA LYS A 316 -9.04 19.55 -9.98
C LYS A 316 -7.54 19.84 -10.16
N GLN A 317 -6.86 20.26 -9.09
CA GLN A 317 -5.45 20.61 -9.10
C GLN A 317 -4.63 19.55 -8.38
N VAL A 318 -3.45 19.22 -8.96
CA VAL A 318 -2.44 18.37 -8.34
C VAL A 318 -1.42 19.23 -7.61
N TYR A 319 -1.15 18.88 -6.36
CA TYR A 319 -0.11 19.49 -5.53
C TYR A 319 0.92 18.45 -5.12
N ILE A 320 2.20 18.83 -5.16
CA ILE A 320 3.32 18.05 -4.63
C ILE A 320 3.79 18.75 -3.36
N SER A 321 3.69 18.03 -2.24
CA SER A 321 3.97 18.56 -0.90
C SER A 321 5.40 18.34 -0.42
N SER A 322 6.23 17.69 -1.23
CA SER A 322 7.65 17.45 -0.91
C SER A 322 8.53 18.34 -1.77
N ILE A 323 9.48 19.03 -1.14
CA ILE A 323 10.59 19.67 -1.83
C ILE A 323 11.65 18.59 -2.14
N PRO A 324 12.44 18.73 -3.23
CA PRO A 324 13.44 17.73 -3.64
C PRO A 324 14.64 17.60 -2.68
N ASP A 325 14.42 17.72 -1.39
CA ASP A 325 15.40 17.48 -0.34
C ASP A 325 14.98 16.28 0.48
N TYR A 326 15.88 15.34 0.67
CA TYR A 326 15.67 14.11 1.45
C TYR A 326 15.12 14.37 2.87
N LYS A 327 15.43 15.54 3.45
CA LYS A 327 15.01 15.92 4.79
C LYS A 327 13.61 16.56 4.86
N THR A 328 13.00 16.91 3.73
CA THR A 328 11.77 17.72 3.70
C THR A 328 10.59 17.05 2.98
N ARG A 329 10.57 15.73 2.94
CA ARG A 329 9.48 14.96 2.34
C ARG A 329 8.25 14.90 3.25
N GLY A 330 7.06 15.04 2.68
CA GLY A 330 5.79 14.90 3.40
C GLY A 330 5.11 16.22 3.77
N TYR A 331 4.10 16.10 4.60
CA TYR A 331 3.27 17.22 5.07
C TYR A 331 3.87 17.82 6.35
N ILE A 332 3.83 19.13 6.48
CA ILE A 332 4.32 19.84 7.67
C ILE A 332 3.41 19.51 8.86
N ILE A 333 4.00 19.19 10.00
CA ILE A 333 3.28 19.03 11.26
C ILE A 333 3.56 20.28 12.10
N THR A 334 2.50 20.97 12.53
CA THR A 334 2.65 22.19 13.33
C THR A 334 3.39 21.89 14.64
N GLY A 335 4.51 22.57 14.84
CA GLY A 335 5.32 22.50 16.07
C GLY A 335 6.35 21.36 16.12
N ILE A 336 6.47 20.59 15.04
CA ILE A 336 7.54 19.61 14.86
C ILE A 336 8.29 19.92 13.56
N PRO A 337 9.63 20.02 13.55
CA PRO A 337 10.42 20.33 12.36
C PRO A 337 10.59 19.11 11.43
N LEU A 338 9.77 18.09 11.61
CA LEU A 338 9.71 16.87 10.81
C LEU A 338 8.38 16.83 10.05
N ARG A 339 8.32 15.98 9.05
CA ARG A 339 7.18 15.90 8.14
C ARG A 339 6.45 14.57 8.24
N PHE A 340 5.15 14.62 8.12
CA PHE A 340 4.28 13.46 8.02
C PHE A 340 4.35 12.87 6.61
N PHE A 341 4.90 11.67 6.49
CA PHE A 341 4.97 10.92 5.24
C PHE A 341 4.17 9.61 5.40
N PRO A 342 2.92 9.55 4.93
CA PRO A 342 2.07 8.37 5.11
C PRO A 342 2.66 7.13 4.47
N VAL A 343 2.69 6.02 5.20
CA VAL A 343 3.21 4.73 4.73
C VAL A 343 2.15 3.64 4.68
N SER A 344 1.04 3.81 5.40
CA SER A 344 -0.09 2.89 5.42
C SER A 344 -1.37 3.62 5.76
N ILE A 345 -2.50 2.97 5.55
CA ILE A 345 -3.84 3.49 5.83
C ILE A 345 -4.76 2.35 6.22
N ASN A 346 -5.76 2.63 7.05
CA ASN A 346 -6.80 1.70 7.42
C ASN A 346 -8.14 2.01 6.74
N LYS A 347 -9.13 1.13 6.95
CA LYS A 347 -10.51 1.27 6.43
C LYS A 347 -11.22 2.55 6.90
N ASN A 348 -10.80 3.13 8.02
CA ASN A 348 -11.39 4.35 8.60
C ASN A 348 -10.76 5.63 8.02
N LYS A 349 -9.92 5.52 6.98
CA LYS A 349 -9.19 6.63 6.35
C LYS A 349 -8.15 7.27 7.27
N GLU A 350 -7.62 6.49 8.21
CA GLU A 350 -6.56 6.91 9.10
C GLU A 350 -5.23 6.43 8.54
N MET A 351 -4.35 7.37 8.36
CA MET A 351 -3.01 7.14 7.86
C MET A 351 -2.02 7.05 9.00
N ILE A 352 -1.02 6.22 8.81
CA ILE A 352 0.08 6.07 9.74
C ILE A 352 1.39 6.46 9.05
N ALA A 353 2.21 7.17 9.78
CA ALA A 353 3.62 7.40 9.48
C ALA A 353 4.44 7.16 10.74
N TYR A 354 5.75 7.10 10.60
CA TYR A 354 6.65 6.99 11.74
C TYR A 354 7.85 7.92 11.58
N ILE A 355 8.45 8.26 12.70
CA ILE A 355 9.66 9.05 12.82
C ILE A 355 10.64 8.26 13.68
N ASP A 356 11.86 8.09 13.21
CA ASP A 356 12.91 7.50 13.99
C ASP A 356 13.36 8.47 15.10
N PRO A 357 13.53 8.02 16.37
CA PRO A 357 13.96 8.87 17.47
C PRO A 357 15.27 9.61 17.20
N GLU A 358 16.23 8.93 16.59
CA GLU A 358 17.50 9.53 16.15
C GLU A 358 17.30 10.78 15.27
N GLU A 359 16.31 10.75 14.37
CA GLU A 359 16.01 11.91 13.52
C GLU A 359 15.33 13.03 14.32
N LEU A 360 14.42 12.71 15.22
CA LEU A 360 13.75 13.71 16.07
C LEU A 360 14.72 14.42 16.99
N ILE A 361 15.66 13.71 17.61
CA ILE A 361 16.64 14.25 18.55
C ILE A 361 17.51 15.34 17.89
N LYS A 362 17.87 15.18 16.61
CA LYS A 362 18.63 16.21 15.86
C LYS A 362 17.91 17.57 15.83
N TYR A 363 16.60 17.59 15.97
CA TYR A 363 15.76 18.77 15.93
C TYR A 363 15.09 19.11 17.28
N LYS A 364 15.51 18.48 18.38
CA LYS A 364 14.88 18.61 19.71
C LYS A 364 14.74 20.10 20.16
N ASN A 365 15.71 20.93 19.83
CA ASN A 365 15.68 22.35 20.16
C ASN A 365 14.63 23.16 19.39
N GLN A 366 14.19 22.69 18.23
CA GLN A 366 13.23 23.35 17.36
C GLN A 366 11.77 22.91 17.64
N LEU A 367 11.58 21.95 18.53
CA LEU A 367 10.25 21.47 18.92
C LEU A 367 9.49 22.58 19.68
N SER A 368 8.18 22.64 19.47
CA SER A 368 7.31 23.47 20.31
C SER A 368 7.32 22.99 21.78
N PRO A 369 6.95 23.85 22.76
CA PRO A 369 6.94 23.47 24.18
C PRO A 369 6.16 22.19 24.48
N LYS A 370 5.01 21.97 23.81
CA LYS A 370 4.20 20.77 23.91
C LYS A 370 5.01 19.51 23.56
N TYR A 371 5.72 19.55 22.45
CA TYR A 371 6.48 18.38 21.98
C TYR A 371 7.83 18.21 22.69
N LYS A 372 8.44 19.31 23.18
CA LYS A 372 9.57 19.22 24.10
C LYS A 372 9.23 18.43 25.35
N GLN A 373 8.03 18.67 25.91
CA GLN A 373 7.57 17.93 27.09
C GLN A 373 7.23 16.46 26.75
N LEU A 374 6.59 16.21 25.62
CA LEU A 374 6.22 14.84 25.20
C LEU A 374 7.47 13.97 24.96
N PHE A 375 8.53 14.54 24.41
CA PHE A 375 9.75 13.84 24.03
C PHE A 375 10.94 14.14 24.95
N LYS A 376 10.69 14.60 26.20
CA LYS A 376 11.77 14.98 27.12
C LYS A 376 12.77 13.85 27.40
N ASP A 377 12.27 12.63 27.53
CA ASP A 377 13.02 11.43 27.93
C ASP A 377 13.42 10.53 26.75
N ILE A 378 13.12 10.93 25.49
CA ILE A 378 13.39 10.11 24.31
C ILE A 378 14.89 9.90 24.08
N GLN A 379 15.26 8.66 23.78
CA GLN A 379 16.63 8.22 23.44
C GLN A 379 16.74 7.83 21.97
N GLU A 380 17.98 7.75 21.45
CA GLU A 380 18.23 7.41 20.03
C GLU A 380 17.84 5.98 19.67
N ASP A 381 17.91 5.07 20.61
CA ASP A 381 17.60 3.65 20.48
C ASP A 381 16.17 3.26 20.89
N ASP A 382 15.33 4.26 21.20
CA ASP A 382 13.93 4.02 21.46
C ASP A 382 13.16 3.55 20.21
N ASN A 383 12.02 2.91 20.45
CA ASN A 383 11.08 2.57 19.39
C ASN A 383 10.59 3.82 18.66
N PRO A 384 10.19 3.70 17.38
CA PRO A 384 9.72 4.84 16.58
C PRO A 384 8.53 5.58 17.18
N ILE A 385 8.44 6.85 16.85
CA ILE A 385 7.27 7.69 17.14
C ILE A 385 6.30 7.53 15.97
N VAL A 386 5.10 7.07 16.25
CA VAL A 386 4.05 6.90 15.27
C VAL A 386 3.20 8.17 15.18
N ILE A 387 2.84 8.54 13.97
CA ILE A 387 1.92 9.63 13.67
C ILE A 387 0.69 9.03 13.02
N ILE A 388 -0.47 9.30 13.60
CA ILE A 388 -1.78 8.89 13.06
C ILE A 388 -2.53 10.15 12.66
N ALA A 389 -3.06 10.18 11.43
CA ALA A 389 -3.84 11.31 10.93
C ALA A 389 -5.00 10.81 10.08
N LYS A 390 -6.19 11.36 10.28
CA LYS A 390 -7.38 10.98 9.53
C LYS A 390 -7.56 11.88 8.32
N LEU A 391 -7.65 11.29 7.13
CA LEU A 391 -7.87 12.04 5.90
C LEU A 391 -9.25 12.72 5.94
N LYS A 392 -9.30 14.00 5.57
CA LYS A 392 -10.57 14.74 5.43
C LYS A 392 -11.39 14.16 4.27
N ASP A 393 -12.70 14.19 4.47
CA ASP A 393 -13.68 13.57 3.58
C ASP A 393 -14.77 14.56 3.16
#